data_45079d249ae61692d74243591a84fa46
#
_entry.id   45079d249ae61692d74243591a84fa46
#
_cell.length_a   1.000
_cell.length_b   1.000
_cell.length_c   1.000
_cell.angle_alpha   90.00
_cell.angle_beta   90.00
_cell.angle_gamma   90.00
#
_symmetry.space_group_name_H-M   'P 1'
#
loop_
_entity.id
_entity.type
_entity.pdbx_description
1 polymer ?
#
loop_
_entity_poly.entity_id
_entity_poly.type
_entity_poly.pdbx_seq_one_letter_code
_entity_poly.pdbx_strand_id
1 'polypeptide(L)'
;VDFSFTPVLDLDWTDEAPTPAPALAAPHGGSESLGRPGTSRSGVIGDRSFHRDPRVVALLAKSLMHGLLQAGMANCGKHFPGHGFVKADSHTEVPVDNRSLKAILADDAAPYPWLSSTLTSVMPAHVIYPKVDSRPAGFSQRWLQDILRRQMRFDGAIFSDDLSMEGARRLDGQVVSYTDAAIAALAAGCDLVLLCNQSVGNGEAVDELINGLDAALAQGRWQPSVDSESRRLALLPETLPQAWDELMYQPAYLQALDLLP
;
A
#
# COMPACT_ATOMS: atom_id res chain seq x y z
N VAL A 1 18.25 -5.28 3.94
CA VAL A 1 16.96 -4.76 3.46
C VAL A 1 16.65 -3.49 4.24
N ASP A 2 16.42 -2.38 3.55
CA ASP A 2 16.28 -1.06 4.16
C ASP A 2 14.81 -0.60 4.20
N PHE A 3 13.94 -1.28 3.43
CA PHE A 3 12.56 -0.89 3.24
C PHE A 3 11.66 -2.11 3.02
N SER A 4 10.42 -2.04 3.52
CA SER A 4 9.40 -3.07 3.29
C SER A 4 8.08 -2.45 2.81
N PHE A 5 7.49 -3.01 1.73
CA PHE A 5 6.15 -2.66 1.25
C PHE A 5 5.05 -3.30 2.10
N THR A 6 5.16 -3.16 3.41
CA THR A 6 4.19 -3.59 4.43
C THR A 6 3.95 -2.44 5.43
N PRO A 7 2.81 -2.41 6.13
CA PRO A 7 1.72 -3.41 6.21
C PRO A 7 0.68 -3.27 5.09
N VAL A 8 -0.08 -4.36 4.86
CA VAL A 8 -1.36 -4.30 4.15
C VAL A 8 -2.41 -3.79 5.12
N LEU A 9 -3.01 -2.63 4.80
CA LEU A 9 -4.05 -1.97 5.62
C LEU A 9 -5.47 -2.20 5.11
N ASP A 10 -5.58 -2.92 3.98
CA ASP A 10 -6.86 -3.28 3.38
C ASP A 10 -7.68 -4.14 4.35
N LEU A 11 -8.97 -3.84 4.47
CA LEU A 11 -9.88 -4.58 5.34
C LEU A 11 -10.32 -5.91 4.70
N ASP A 12 -10.47 -6.94 5.53
CA ASP A 12 -10.96 -8.25 5.11
C ASP A 12 -12.49 -8.22 4.93
N TRP A 13 -12.94 -7.80 3.77
CA TRP A 13 -14.33 -7.86 3.39
C TRP A 13 -14.68 -9.30 2.95
N THR A 14 -15.73 -9.86 3.53
CA THR A 14 -16.32 -11.15 3.12
C THR A 14 -17.66 -10.94 2.46
N ASP A 15 -18.07 -11.84 1.56
CA ASP A 15 -19.40 -11.81 0.92
C ASP A 15 -20.52 -12.34 1.83
N GLU A 16 -20.17 -13.01 2.93
CA GLU A 16 -21.14 -13.56 3.89
C GLU A 16 -21.40 -12.57 5.04
N ALA A 17 -22.67 -12.49 5.45
CA ALA A 17 -23.03 -11.77 6.68
C ALA A 17 -22.28 -12.40 7.88
N PRO A 18 -21.82 -11.61 8.86
CA PRO A 18 -21.12 -12.15 10.01
C PRO A 18 -22.04 -13.17 10.70
N THR A 19 -21.62 -14.42 10.71
CA THR A 19 -22.26 -15.46 11.54
C THR A 19 -22.15 -14.98 12.99
N PRO A 20 -23.25 -14.94 13.76
CA PRO A 20 -23.17 -14.55 15.16
C PRO A 20 -22.16 -15.47 15.86
N ALA A 21 -21.26 -14.86 16.63
CA ALA A 21 -20.22 -15.58 17.35
C ALA A 21 -20.85 -16.75 18.12
N PRO A 22 -20.30 -17.97 18.03
CA PRO A 22 -20.79 -19.08 18.81
C PRO A 22 -20.67 -18.72 20.29
N ALA A 23 -21.77 -18.93 21.03
CA ALA A 23 -21.76 -18.78 22.47
C ALA A 23 -20.64 -19.65 23.05
N LEU A 24 -19.85 -19.07 23.97
CA LEU A 24 -18.73 -19.70 24.66
C LEU A 24 -19.02 -21.18 24.99
N ALA A 25 -18.47 -22.10 24.20
CA ALA A 25 -18.41 -23.50 24.52
C ALA A 25 -17.09 -23.78 25.26
N ALA A 26 -17.22 -24.57 26.33
CA ALA A 26 -16.16 -24.93 27.27
C ALA A 26 -14.97 -25.67 26.59
N PRO A 27 -13.79 -25.72 27.26
CA PRO A 27 -12.53 -26.14 26.64
C PRO A 27 -12.45 -27.66 26.53
N HIS A 28 -12.48 -28.20 25.32
CA HIS A 28 -11.93 -29.51 25.02
C HIS A 28 -11.01 -29.44 23.83
N GLY A 29 -9.78 -29.92 24.04
CA GLY A 29 -8.68 -29.85 23.11
C GLY A 29 -8.95 -30.61 21.80
N GLY A 30 -8.62 -29.93 20.72
CA GLY A 30 -8.50 -30.42 19.37
C GLY A 30 -7.92 -29.27 18.56
N SER A 31 -6.78 -29.45 17.95
CA SER A 31 -6.19 -28.50 17.01
C SER A 31 -7.04 -28.50 15.73
N GLU A 32 -8.17 -27.81 15.75
CA GLU A 32 -8.85 -27.45 14.53
C GLU A 32 -8.19 -26.19 13.97
N SER A 33 -7.67 -26.30 12.76
CA SER A 33 -7.27 -25.14 11.96
C SER A 33 -8.44 -24.16 11.95
N LEU A 34 -8.26 -22.97 12.51
CA LEU A 34 -9.21 -21.88 12.43
C LEU A 34 -9.32 -21.44 10.96
N GLY A 35 -9.99 -22.26 10.15
CA GLY A 35 -10.42 -21.90 8.81
C GLY A 35 -11.37 -20.73 8.94
N ARG A 36 -11.03 -19.59 8.32
CA ARG A 36 -11.92 -18.43 8.22
C ARG A 36 -13.21 -18.91 7.53
N PRO A 37 -14.40 -18.73 8.14
CA PRO A 37 -15.64 -18.95 7.43
C PRO A 37 -15.81 -17.80 6.43
N GLY A 38 -15.86 -18.12 5.15
CA GLY A 38 -16.07 -17.17 4.05
C GLY A 38 -14.80 -16.86 3.26
N THR A 39 -14.94 -16.76 1.95
CA THR A 39 -13.87 -16.28 1.07
C THR A 39 -13.76 -14.76 1.15
N SER A 40 -12.55 -14.22 1.24
CA SER A 40 -12.29 -12.77 1.13
C SER A 40 -12.94 -12.23 -0.16
N ARG A 41 -13.58 -11.07 -0.07
CA ARG A 41 -14.23 -10.42 -1.22
C ARG A 41 -13.24 -10.06 -2.31
N SER A 42 -12.08 -9.58 -1.93
CA SER A 42 -10.98 -9.27 -2.85
C SER A 42 -10.07 -10.47 -3.02
N GLY A 43 -10.08 -11.09 -4.19
CA GLY A 43 -9.15 -12.18 -4.53
C GLY A 43 -7.69 -11.72 -4.56
N VAL A 44 -7.43 -10.42 -4.80
CA VAL A 44 -6.08 -9.82 -4.80
C VAL A 44 -5.55 -9.67 -3.39
N ILE A 45 -6.35 -9.13 -2.47
CA ILE A 45 -5.92 -8.92 -1.08
C ILE A 45 -5.91 -10.25 -0.34
N GLY A 46 -6.99 -11.01 -0.41
CA GLY A 46 -7.08 -12.34 0.17
C GLY A 46 -6.70 -12.38 1.65
N ASP A 47 -5.90 -13.38 2.01
CA ASP A 47 -5.38 -13.64 3.35
C ASP A 47 -4.27 -12.67 3.81
N ARG A 48 -3.84 -11.72 2.94
CA ARG A 48 -2.91 -10.65 3.34
C ARG A 48 -3.54 -9.63 4.28
N SER A 49 -4.87 -9.55 4.32
CA SER A 49 -5.63 -8.68 5.22
C SER A 49 -5.52 -9.14 6.66
N PHE A 50 -5.27 -8.24 7.59
CA PHE A 50 -5.21 -8.59 9.01
C PHE A 50 -6.59 -8.89 9.60
N HIS A 51 -7.59 -8.06 9.31
CA HIS A 51 -8.92 -8.17 9.93
C HIS A 51 -9.96 -7.29 9.19
N ARG A 52 -11.25 -7.52 9.47
CA ARG A 52 -12.34 -6.67 8.98
C ARG A 52 -12.47 -5.34 9.75
N ASP A 53 -12.19 -5.33 11.05
CA ASP A 53 -12.29 -4.12 11.87
C ASP A 53 -11.04 -3.24 11.69
N PRO A 54 -11.19 -1.98 11.25
CA PRO A 54 -10.06 -1.08 11.02
C PRO A 54 -9.22 -0.79 12.29
N ARG A 55 -9.81 -0.92 13.48
CA ARG A 55 -9.08 -0.75 14.75
C ARG A 55 -8.12 -1.90 15.01
N VAL A 56 -8.54 -3.11 14.68
CA VAL A 56 -7.69 -4.32 14.77
C VAL A 56 -6.57 -4.25 13.74
N VAL A 57 -6.90 -3.84 12.50
CA VAL A 57 -5.89 -3.61 11.45
C VAL A 57 -4.86 -2.58 11.92
N ALA A 58 -5.30 -1.46 12.46
CA ALA A 58 -4.37 -0.42 12.94
C ALA A 58 -3.47 -0.93 14.10
N LEU A 59 -4.01 -1.73 15.02
CA LEU A 59 -3.25 -2.29 16.13
C LEU A 59 -2.15 -3.26 15.64
N LEU A 60 -2.51 -4.21 14.78
CA LEU A 60 -1.57 -5.21 14.24
C LEU A 60 -0.53 -4.54 13.32
N ALA A 61 -0.98 -3.64 12.45
CA ALA A 61 -0.10 -2.88 11.58
C ALA A 61 0.91 -2.04 12.37
N LYS A 62 0.47 -1.38 13.45
CA LYS A 62 1.36 -0.61 14.32
C LYS A 62 2.45 -1.48 14.95
N SER A 63 2.09 -2.68 15.41
CA SER A 63 3.06 -3.61 15.98
C SER A 63 4.10 -4.05 14.94
N LEU A 64 3.66 -4.41 13.73
CA LEU A 64 4.56 -4.76 12.62
C LEU A 64 5.49 -3.60 12.24
N MET A 65 4.94 -2.38 12.08
CA MET A 65 5.73 -1.20 11.74
C MET A 65 6.77 -0.85 12.82
N HIS A 66 6.42 -1.02 14.10
CA HIS A 66 7.39 -0.83 15.19
C HIS A 66 8.56 -1.80 15.09
N GLY A 67 8.31 -3.07 14.75
CA GLY A 67 9.39 -4.05 14.52
C GLY A 67 10.30 -3.64 13.36
N LEU A 68 9.73 -3.16 12.24
CA LEU A 68 10.50 -2.66 11.11
C LEU A 68 11.36 -1.44 11.49
N LEU A 69 10.76 -0.45 12.18
CA LEU A 69 11.48 0.75 12.61
C LEU A 69 12.59 0.44 13.61
N GLN A 70 12.40 -0.51 14.52
CA GLN A 70 13.44 -0.98 15.43
C GLN A 70 14.63 -1.64 14.70
N ALA A 71 14.35 -2.27 13.55
CA ALA A 71 15.37 -2.82 12.67
C ALA A 71 15.99 -1.78 11.71
N GLY A 72 15.64 -0.50 11.84
CA GLY A 72 16.11 0.57 10.94
C GLY A 72 15.48 0.55 9.55
N MET A 73 14.35 -0.15 9.39
CA MET A 73 13.65 -0.28 8.11
C MET A 73 12.48 0.70 8.00
N ALA A 74 12.33 1.33 6.85
CA ALA A 74 11.13 2.06 6.51
C ALA A 74 9.98 1.12 6.10
N ASN A 75 8.75 1.62 6.14
CA ASN A 75 7.52 0.86 5.92
C ASN A 75 6.59 1.54 4.91
N CYS A 76 5.58 0.80 4.41
CA CYS A 76 4.61 1.31 3.44
C CYS A 76 3.21 0.75 3.70
N GLY A 77 2.28 1.59 4.13
CA GLY A 77 0.88 1.21 4.25
C GLY A 77 0.18 1.15 2.90
N LYS A 78 -0.52 0.04 2.62
CA LYS A 78 -1.16 -0.18 1.31
C LYS A 78 -2.48 -0.96 1.42
N HIS A 79 -3.38 -0.78 0.48
CA HIS A 79 -3.40 0.07 -0.71
C HIS A 79 -4.41 1.21 -0.53
N PHE A 80 -3.94 2.41 -0.27
CA PHE A 80 -4.81 3.58 0.04
C PHE A 80 -5.79 3.90 -1.09
N PRO A 81 -7.06 4.24 -0.81
CA PRO A 81 -7.73 4.29 0.50
C PRO A 81 -8.25 2.93 1.00
N GLY A 82 -8.14 1.85 0.22
CA GLY A 82 -8.51 0.48 0.55
C GLY A 82 -9.01 -0.32 -0.64
N HIS A 83 -8.38 -1.46 -0.93
CA HIS A 83 -8.69 -2.35 -2.06
C HIS A 83 -9.60 -3.54 -1.65
N GLY A 84 -9.78 -3.78 -0.34
CA GLY A 84 -10.43 -4.99 0.16
C GLY A 84 -11.92 -5.14 -0.21
N PHE A 85 -12.62 -4.03 -0.51
CA PHE A 85 -14.05 -4.04 -0.85
C PHE A 85 -14.35 -4.50 -2.28
N VAL A 86 -13.44 -4.33 -3.23
CA VAL A 86 -13.67 -4.65 -4.64
C VAL A 86 -13.23 -6.06 -4.97
N LYS A 87 -14.00 -6.75 -5.83
CA LYS A 87 -13.71 -8.13 -6.27
C LYS A 87 -12.70 -8.18 -7.42
N ALA A 88 -12.79 -7.19 -8.32
CA ALA A 88 -11.96 -7.13 -9.51
C ALA A 88 -10.48 -7.02 -9.16
N ASP A 89 -9.65 -7.73 -9.92
CA ASP A 89 -8.21 -7.74 -9.77
C ASP A 89 -7.57 -6.59 -10.57
N SER A 90 -6.95 -5.65 -9.88
CA SER A 90 -6.26 -4.50 -10.51
C SER A 90 -5.07 -4.89 -11.40
N HIS A 91 -4.58 -6.13 -11.33
CA HIS A 91 -3.59 -6.64 -12.26
C HIS A 91 -4.17 -6.90 -13.66
N THR A 92 -5.43 -7.27 -13.75
CA THR A 92 -6.10 -7.70 -14.99
C THR A 92 -7.26 -6.84 -15.42
N GLU A 93 -7.83 -6.03 -14.50
CA GLU A 93 -9.00 -5.19 -14.72
C GLU A 93 -8.80 -3.82 -14.06
N VAL A 94 -9.75 -2.89 -14.30
CA VAL A 94 -9.81 -1.62 -13.59
C VAL A 94 -10.91 -1.70 -12.52
N PRO A 95 -10.57 -1.96 -11.24
CA PRO A 95 -11.57 -2.10 -10.19
C PRO A 95 -12.31 -0.78 -9.92
N VAL A 96 -13.59 -0.88 -9.58
CA VAL A 96 -14.44 0.28 -9.28
C VAL A 96 -15.17 0.09 -7.96
N ASP A 97 -14.98 1.04 -7.02
CA ASP A 97 -15.70 1.12 -5.75
C ASP A 97 -16.74 2.26 -5.77
N ASN A 98 -18.01 1.91 -5.83
CA ASN A 98 -19.10 2.86 -5.91
C ASN A 98 -19.57 3.42 -4.55
N ARG A 99 -18.88 3.13 -3.43
CA ARG A 99 -19.23 3.66 -2.13
C ARG A 99 -19.01 5.19 -2.06
N SER A 100 -19.64 5.83 -1.09
CA SER A 100 -19.43 7.26 -0.86
C SER A 100 -18.09 7.52 -0.18
N LEU A 101 -17.53 8.71 -0.37
CA LEU A 101 -16.33 9.15 0.35
C LEU A 101 -16.49 8.96 1.86
N LYS A 102 -17.66 9.31 2.42
CA LYS A 102 -17.95 9.16 3.85
C LYS A 102 -17.82 7.70 4.30
N ALA A 103 -18.31 6.74 3.53
CA ALA A 103 -18.23 5.32 3.86
C ALA A 103 -16.80 4.82 3.81
N ILE A 104 -16.03 5.21 2.77
CA ILE A 104 -14.62 4.81 2.62
C ILE A 104 -13.77 5.38 3.76
N LEU A 105 -13.97 6.65 4.12
CA LEU A 105 -13.22 7.30 5.21
C LEU A 105 -13.57 6.73 6.59
N ALA A 106 -14.79 6.22 6.77
CA ALA A 106 -15.21 5.63 8.04
C ALA A 106 -14.72 4.19 8.25
N ASP A 107 -14.39 3.50 7.16
CA ASP A 107 -14.02 2.08 7.16
C ASP A 107 -12.57 1.91 6.64
N ASP A 108 -12.42 1.74 5.31
CA ASP A 108 -11.16 1.29 4.70
C ASP A 108 -10.01 2.28 4.87
N ALA A 109 -10.29 3.58 4.82
CA ALA A 109 -9.27 4.61 4.99
C ALA A 109 -9.05 5.03 6.45
N ALA A 110 -9.84 4.51 7.40
CA ALA A 110 -9.73 4.88 8.81
C ALA A 110 -8.37 4.54 9.46
N PRO A 111 -7.66 3.44 9.12
CA PRO A 111 -6.34 3.16 9.69
C PRO A 111 -5.29 4.22 9.38
N TYR A 112 -5.35 4.88 8.22
CA TYR A 112 -4.30 5.79 7.76
C TYR A 112 -4.07 7.00 8.68
N PRO A 113 -5.07 7.82 9.07
CA PRO A 113 -4.85 8.92 10.00
C PRO A 113 -4.43 8.44 11.41
N TRP A 114 -4.84 7.25 11.84
CA TRP A 114 -4.42 6.70 13.14
C TRP A 114 -2.96 6.26 13.16
N LEU A 115 -2.40 5.93 12.00
CA LEU A 115 -1.04 5.44 11.81
C LEU A 115 -0.10 6.49 11.20
N SER A 116 -0.58 7.70 10.91
CA SER A 116 0.16 8.72 10.15
C SER A 116 1.52 9.09 10.75
N SER A 117 1.68 8.99 12.06
CA SER A 117 2.96 9.25 12.75
C SER A 117 3.97 8.08 12.71
N THR A 118 3.53 6.90 12.28
CA THR A 118 4.37 5.68 12.23
C THR A 118 4.61 5.21 10.79
N LEU A 119 3.70 5.55 9.88
CA LEU A 119 3.85 5.30 8.45
C LEU A 119 4.94 6.19 7.86
N THR A 120 5.97 5.58 7.28
CA THR A 120 7.01 6.31 6.53
C THR A 120 6.63 6.53 5.07
N SER A 121 5.80 5.65 4.53
CA SER A 121 5.22 5.82 3.19
C SER A 121 3.83 5.18 3.05
N VAL A 122 3.15 5.56 1.96
CA VAL A 122 1.84 5.03 1.56
C VAL A 122 1.85 4.69 0.07
N MET A 123 1.19 3.61 -0.30
CA MET A 123 0.96 3.20 -1.68
C MET A 123 -0.55 3.23 -1.96
N PRO A 124 -1.02 4.08 -2.89
CA PRO A 124 -2.43 4.11 -3.30
C PRO A 124 -2.78 2.95 -4.23
N ALA A 125 -4.04 2.54 -4.18
CA ALA A 125 -4.60 1.50 -5.03
C ALA A 125 -4.86 1.98 -6.47
N HIS A 126 -4.72 1.08 -7.45
CA HIS A 126 -5.23 1.28 -8.81
C HIS A 126 -6.74 0.96 -8.89
N VAL A 127 -7.52 1.62 -8.03
CA VAL A 127 -8.99 1.49 -7.94
C VAL A 127 -9.63 2.84 -8.21
N ILE A 128 -10.69 2.85 -9.00
CA ILE A 128 -11.51 4.05 -9.26
C ILE A 128 -12.61 4.15 -8.21
N TYR A 129 -12.78 5.33 -7.63
CA TYR A 129 -13.83 5.67 -6.68
C TYR A 129 -14.70 6.81 -7.28
N PRO A 130 -15.66 6.52 -8.17
CA PRO A 130 -16.26 7.50 -9.05
C PRO A 130 -17.09 8.58 -8.33
N LYS A 131 -17.45 8.37 -7.06
CA LYS A 131 -18.06 9.42 -6.22
C LYS A 131 -17.04 10.39 -5.61
N VAL A 132 -15.73 10.19 -5.89
CA VAL A 132 -14.64 11.05 -5.41
C VAL A 132 -13.84 11.58 -6.59
N ASP A 133 -13.39 10.69 -7.48
CA ASP A 133 -12.64 11.02 -8.69
C ASP A 133 -12.87 9.94 -9.76
N SER A 134 -12.81 10.34 -11.03
CA SER A 134 -12.91 9.42 -12.18
C SER A 134 -11.64 8.63 -12.46
N ARG A 135 -10.50 9.02 -11.88
CA ARG A 135 -9.21 8.36 -12.01
C ARG A 135 -8.97 7.40 -10.84
N PRO A 136 -8.16 6.35 -11.02
CA PRO A 136 -7.67 5.53 -9.91
C PRO A 136 -6.98 6.38 -8.84
N ALA A 137 -7.02 5.93 -7.57
CA ALA A 137 -6.51 6.73 -6.45
C ALA A 137 -5.05 7.18 -6.63
N GLY A 138 -4.18 6.33 -7.21
CA GLY A 138 -2.77 6.67 -7.49
C GLY A 138 -2.56 7.77 -8.53
N PHE A 139 -3.60 8.13 -9.29
CA PHE A 139 -3.57 9.17 -10.33
C PHE A 139 -4.50 10.36 -10.00
N SER A 140 -5.01 10.43 -8.77
CA SER A 140 -5.99 11.42 -8.32
C SER A 140 -5.37 12.43 -7.35
N GLN A 141 -5.25 13.69 -7.76
CA GLN A 141 -4.88 14.78 -6.85
C GLN A 141 -5.87 14.91 -5.69
N ARG A 142 -7.16 14.58 -5.93
CA ARG A 142 -8.17 14.60 -4.89
C ARG A 142 -7.85 13.60 -3.77
N TRP A 143 -7.45 12.37 -4.13
CA TRP A 143 -7.07 11.36 -3.15
C TRP A 143 -5.74 11.67 -2.48
N LEU A 144 -4.70 12.01 -3.26
CA LEU A 144 -3.35 12.14 -2.73
C LEU A 144 -3.09 13.48 -2.05
N GLN A 145 -3.53 14.61 -2.65
CA GLN A 145 -3.24 15.93 -2.10
C GLN A 145 -4.33 16.42 -1.13
N ASP A 146 -5.64 16.30 -1.51
CA ASP A 146 -6.68 16.85 -0.66
C ASP A 146 -6.97 15.96 0.54
N ILE A 147 -7.10 14.65 0.31
CA ILE A 147 -7.52 13.72 1.36
C ILE A 147 -6.30 13.23 2.15
N LEU A 148 -5.33 12.56 1.51
CA LEU A 148 -4.20 11.96 2.23
C LEU A 148 -3.28 13.03 2.84
N ARG A 149 -2.77 13.98 2.03
CA ARG A 149 -1.86 15.02 2.51
C ARG A 149 -2.55 16.00 3.45
N ARG A 150 -3.61 16.71 2.98
CA ARG A 150 -4.21 17.83 3.72
C ARG A 150 -5.17 17.38 4.81
N GLN A 151 -6.14 16.51 4.49
CA GLN A 151 -7.16 16.11 5.46
C GLN A 151 -6.64 15.13 6.51
N MET A 152 -5.85 14.09 6.09
CA MET A 152 -5.27 13.10 6.99
C MET A 152 -3.90 13.50 7.54
N ARG A 153 -3.31 14.60 7.03
CA ARG A 153 -2.02 15.16 7.48
C ARG A 153 -0.87 14.17 7.36
N PHE A 154 -0.83 13.44 6.25
CA PHE A 154 0.26 12.51 5.98
C PHE A 154 1.44 13.21 5.30
N ASP A 155 2.61 13.19 5.92
CA ASP A 155 3.82 13.87 5.43
C ASP A 155 4.89 12.92 4.86
N GLY A 156 4.73 11.60 5.00
CA GLY A 156 5.66 10.60 4.46
C GLY A 156 5.65 10.51 2.94
N ALA A 157 6.47 9.64 2.36
CA ALA A 157 6.53 9.43 0.91
C ALA A 157 5.27 8.73 0.37
N ILE A 158 4.89 9.02 -0.88
CA ILE A 158 3.83 8.32 -1.60
C ILE A 158 4.46 7.60 -2.79
N PHE A 159 4.37 6.26 -2.80
CA PHE A 159 4.71 5.45 -3.97
C PHE A 159 3.50 5.36 -4.91
N SER A 160 3.71 5.18 -6.21
CA SER A 160 2.63 4.57 -7.01
C SER A 160 2.54 3.08 -6.67
N ASP A 161 1.42 2.43 -6.97
CA ASP A 161 1.42 0.98 -7.16
C ASP A 161 2.09 0.67 -8.52
N ASP A 162 2.27 -0.61 -8.84
CA ASP A 162 2.97 -1.05 -10.03
C ASP A 162 2.33 -0.53 -11.33
N LEU A 163 3.08 0.26 -12.08
CA LEU A 163 2.63 0.85 -13.34
C LEU A 163 2.47 -0.18 -14.47
N SER A 164 2.93 -1.42 -14.30
CA SER A 164 2.70 -2.51 -15.27
C SER A 164 1.29 -3.11 -15.18
N MET A 165 0.55 -2.86 -14.07
CA MET A 165 -0.79 -3.37 -13.85
C MET A 165 -1.81 -2.73 -14.80
N GLU A 166 -2.85 -3.49 -15.21
CA GLU A 166 -3.90 -2.99 -16.11
C GLU A 166 -4.61 -1.75 -15.54
N GLY A 167 -4.80 -1.69 -14.23
CA GLY A 167 -5.37 -0.54 -13.52
C GLY A 167 -4.57 0.76 -13.66
N ALA A 168 -3.28 0.68 -14.01
CA ALA A 168 -2.41 1.82 -14.29
C ALA A 168 -2.30 2.15 -15.78
N ARG A 169 -2.64 1.20 -16.66
CA ARG A 169 -2.47 1.31 -18.11
C ARG A 169 -3.64 1.98 -18.81
N ARG A 170 -4.75 2.24 -18.10
CA ARG A 170 -5.93 2.89 -18.64
C ARG A 170 -6.28 4.15 -17.86
N LEU A 171 -5.96 5.31 -18.44
CA LEU A 171 -6.28 6.61 -17.86
C LEU A 171 -7.20 7.37 -18.83
N ASP A 172 -8.30 7.92 -18.30
CA ASP A 172 -9.30 8.71 -19.05
C ASP A 172 -9.82 7.98 -20.29
N GLY A 173 -9.95 6.64 -20.21
CA GLY A 173 -10.41 5.78 -21.31
C GLY A 173 -9.36 5.46 -22.38
N GLN A 174 -8.13 5.92 -22.22
CA GLN A 174 -7.03 5.69 -23.15
C GLN A 174 -5.99 4.74 -22.56
N VAL A 175 -5.40 3.90 -23.40
CA VAL A 175 -4.19 3.14 -23.02
C VAL A 175 -2.99 4.09 -23.03
N VAL A 176 -2.23 4.11 -21.95
CA VAL A 176 -1.08 5.01 -21.77
C VAL A 176 0.23 4.26 -21.74
N SER A 177 1.33 4.92 -22.12
CA SER A 177 2.69 4.42 -21.96
C SER A 177 3.07 4.36 -20.47
N TYR A 178 4.13 3.62 -20.12
CA TYR A 178 4.69 3.66 -18.75
C TYR A 178 5.14 5.06 -18.36
N THR A 179 5.74 5.79 -19.29
CA THR A 179 6.16 7.18 -19.11
C THR A 179 4.97 8.10 -18.79
N ASP A 180 3.87 8.00 -19.57
CA ASP A 180 2.70 8.86 -19.33
C ASP A 180 1.98 8.48 -18.03
N ALA A 181 1.93 7.19 -17.68
CA ALA A 181 1.42 6.74 -16.39
C ALA A 181 2.29 7.27 -15.23
N ALA A 182 3.63 7.22 -15.35
CA ALA A 182 4.55 7.77 -14.37
C ALA A 182 4.38 9.28 -14.19
N ILE A 183 4.30 10.03 -15.29
CA ILE A 183 4.06 11.48 -15.24
C ILE A 183 2.70 11.78 -14.57
N ALA A 184 1.66 11.03 -14.89
CA ALA A 184 0.34 11.20 -14.28
C ALA A 184 0.36 10.91 -12.77
N ALA A 185 1.05 9.85 -12.31
CA ALA A 185 1.20 9.52 -10.90
C ALA A 185 2.00 10.61 -10.14
N LEU A 186 3.13 11.06 -10.69
CA LEU A 186 3.96 12.13 -10.12
C LEU A 186 3.18 13.45 -10.06
N ALA A 187 2.44 13.81 -11.12
CA ALA A 187 1.59 15.00 -11.16
C ALA A 187 0.42 14.93 -10.17
N ALA A 188 -0.09 13.73 -9.88
CA ALA A 188 -1.12 13.53 -8.86
C ALA A 188 -0.58 13.67 -7.44
N GLY A 189 0.73 13.49 -7.24
CA GLY A 189 1.39 13.68 -5.94
C GLY A 189 2.14 12.48 -5.40
N CYS A 190 2.37 11.45 -6.21
CA CYS A 190 3.35 10.42 -5.88
C CYS A 190 4.76 11.00 -5.86
N ASP A 191 5.59 10.52 -4.94
CA ASP A 191 7.00 10.87 -4.82
C ASP A 191 7.91 9.89 -5.56
N LEU A 192 7.45 8.63 -5.70
CA LEU A 192 8.12 7.54 -6.39
C LEU A 192 7.13 6.77 -7.25
N VAL A 193 7.63 6.20 -8.34
CA VAL A 193 6.84 5.30 -9.19
C VAL A 193 7.49 3.92 -9.25
N LEU A 194 6.67 2.87 -9.34
CA LEU A 194 7.11 1.49 -9.44
C LEU A 194 6.79 0.93 -10.83
N LEU A 195 7.75 0.24 -11.40
CA LEU A 195 7.59 -0.55 -12.62
C LEU A 195 8.16 -1.95 -12.35
N CYS A 196 7.28 -2.86 -11.86
CA CYS A 196 7.69 -4.17 -11.41
C CYS A 196 7.85 -5.16 -12.57
N ASN A 197 8.72 -6.16 -12.37
CA ASN A 197 8.96 -7.28 -13.29
C ASN A 197 9.44 -6.92 -14.70
N GLN A 198 9.62 -5.65 -15.03
CA GLN A 198 10.05 -5.18 -16.34
C GLN A 198 11.60 -5.16 -16.51
N SER A 199 12.34 -5.42 -15.44
CA SER A 199 13.78 -5.67 -15.48
C SER A 199 14.12 -7.13 -15.80
N VAL A 200 13.11 -8.02 -15.82
CA VAL A 200 13.29 -9.41 -16.25
C VAL A 200 13.46 -9.44 -17.77
N GLY A 201 14.54 -10.05 -18.24
CA GLY A 201 14.92 -10.02 -19.66
C GLY A 201 15.96 -8.94 -19.95
N ASN A 202 15.71 -8.10 -20.96
CA ASN A 202 16.66 -7.06 -21.40
C ASN A 202 16.50 -5.69 -20.70
N GLY A 203 15.44 -5.49 -19.92
CA GLY A 203 15.20 -4.23 -19.20
C GLY A 203 14.75 -3.03 -20.04
N GLU A 204 14.49 -3.21 -21.36
CA GLU A 204 14.12 -2.11 -22.28
C GLU A 204 13.00 -1.23 -21.76
N ALA A 205 11.97 -1.79 -21.13
CA ALA A 205 10.83 -1.02 -20.60
C ALA A 205 11.25 -0.06 -19.47
N VAL A 206 12.26 -0.45 -18.68
CA VAL A 206 12.82 0.41 -17.61
C VAL A 206 13.62 1.55 -18.23
N ASP A 207 14.45 1.26 -19.23
CA ASP A 207 15.23 2.26 -19.95
C ASP A 207 14.32 3.25 -20.70
N GLU A 208 13.26 2.75 -21.35
CA GLU A 208 12.25 3.60 -22.00
C GLU A 208 11.57 4.53 -21.01
N LEU A 209 11.21 4.04 -19.81
CA LEU A 209 10.62 4.87 -18.76
C LEU A 209 11.59 5.97 -18.31
N ILE A 210 12.85 5.63 -18.03
CA ILE A 210 13.87 6.59 -17.57
C ILE A 210 14.10 7.66 -18.65
N ASN A 211 14.35 7.25 -19.90
CA ASN A 211 14.55 8.15 -21.02
C ASN A 211 13.31 9.03 -21.28
N GLY A 212 12.12 8.45 -21.13
CA GLY A 212 10.85 9.16 -21.28
C GLY A 212 10.64 10.22 -20.21
N LEU A 213 11.02 9.95 -18.95
CA LEU A 213 10.96 10.94 -17.87
C LEU A 213 12.00 12.07 -18.06
N ASP A 214 13.21 11.75 -18.51
CA ASP A 214 14.24 12.75 -18.84
C ASP A 214 13.75 13.67 -19.97
N ALA A 215 13.19 13.12 -21.03
CA ALA A 215 12.60 13.90 -22.11
C ALA A 215 11.40 14.76 -21.64
N ALA A 216 10.57 14.24 -20.74
CA ALA A 216 9.44 14.98 -20.16
C ALA A 216 9.92 16.16 -19.30
N LEU A 217 11.00 15.96 -18.54
CA LEU A 217 11.66 17.04 -17.77
C LEU A 217 12.18 18.13 -18.70
N ALA A 218 12.92 17.76 -19.73
CA ALA A 218 13.47 18.71 -20.72
C ALA A 218 12.36 19.50 -21.46
N GLN A 219 11.19 18.89 -21.67
CA GLN A 219 10.02 19.50 -22.30
C GLN A 219 9.12 20.28 -21.32
N GLY A 220 9.42 20.28 -20.03
CA GLY A 220 8.60 20.94 -19.00
C GLY A 220 7.26 20.23 -18.70
N ARG A 221 7.07 18.98 -19.14
CA ARG A 221 5.88 18.19 -18.88
C ARG A 221 5.81 17.70 -17.42
N TRP A 222 6.94 17.61 -16.76
CA TRP A 222 7.10 17.26 -15.35
C TRP A 222 8.27 18.06 -14.78
N GLN A 223 8.20 18.37 -13.49
CA GLN A 223 9.27 19.05 -12.76
C GLN A 223 9.50 18.35 -11.41
N PRO A 224 10.76 18.14 -10.99
CA PRO A 224 11.08 17.62 -9.69
C PRO A 224 10.64 18.58 -8.58
N SER A 225 10.26 18.03 -7.43
CA SER A 225 9.85 18.78 -6.24
C SER A 225 10.89 18.58 -5.13
N VAL A 226 11.33 19.68 -4.51
CA VAL A 226 12.25 19.63 -3.35
C VAL A 226 11.63 18.90 -2.17
N ASP A 227 10.31 19.11 -1.92
CA ASP A 227 9.60 18.42 -0.84
C ASP A 227 9.51 16.90 -1.13
N SER A 228 9.30 16.53 -2.39
CA SER A 228 9.30 15.13 -2.81
C SER A 228 10.67 14.48 -2.62
N GLU A 229 11.75 15.18 -2.97
CA GLU A 229 13.12 14.71 -2.74
C GLU A 229 13.40 14.48 -1.26
N SER A 230 13.03 15.44 -0.41
CA SER A 230 13.19 15.32 1.03
C SER A 230 12.47 14.09 1.60
N ARG A 231 11.24 13.82 1.14
CA ARG A 231 10.48 12.62 1.55
C ARG A 231 11.13 11.31 1.07
N ARG A 232 11.70 11.30 -0.15
CA ARG A 232 12.42 10.12 -0.67
C ARG A 232 13.69 9.86 0.14
N LEU A 233 14.46 10.89 0.44
CA LEU A 233 15.68 10.77 1.24
C LEU A 233 15.40 10.30 2.67
N ALA A 234 14.26 10.70 3.25
CA ALA A 234 13.83 10.27 4.58
C ALA A 234 13.48 8.76 4.67
N LEU A 235 13.36 8.06 3.54
CA LEU A 235 13.18 6.59 3.52
C LEU A 235 14.50 5.81 3.63
N LEU A 236 15.64 6.49 3.46
CA LEU A 236 16.94 5.83 3.54
C LEU A 236 17.29 5.54 5.00
N PRO A 237 17.99 4.44 5.28
CA PRO A 237 18.41 4.11 6.64
C PRO A 237 19.38 5.17 7.17
N GLU A 238 19.17 5.60 8.41
CA GLU A 238 20.06 6.56 9.10
C GLU A 238 21.25 5.87 9.78
N THR A 239 21.19 4.56 9.97
CA THR A 239 22.21 3.77 10.64
C THR A 239 22.68 2.61 9.78
N LEU A 240 23.93 2.19 9.96
CA LEU A 240 24.42 0.98 9.32
C LEU A 240 23.69 -0.25 9.90
N PRO A 241 23.40 -1.26 9.06
CA PRO A 241 22.80 -2.49 9.54
C PRO A 241 23.77 -3.19 10.50
N GLN A 242 23.21 -3.84 11.49
CA GLN A 242 23.99 -4.67 12.44
C GLN A 242 24.60 -5.87 11.69
N ALA A 243 25.84 -6.21 12.00
CA ALA A 243 26.48 -7.38 11.42
C ALA A 243 25.71 -8.66 11.83
N TRP A 244 25.63 -9.64 10.92
CA TRP A 244 24.84 -10.85 11.12
C TRP A 244 25.28 -11.64 12.37
N ASP A 245 26.58 -11.79 12.56
CA ASP A 245 27.18 -12.47 13.70
C ASP A 245 26.93 -11.74 15.04
N GLU A 246 26.75 -10.43 15.04
CA GLU A 246 26.32 -9.66 16.22
C GLU A 246 24.82 -9.81 16.47
N LEU A 247 24.00 -9.77 15.42
CA LEU A 247 22.55 -9.90 15.50
C LEU A 247 22.13 -11.24 16.11
N MET A 248 22.81 -12.33 15.74
CA MET A 248 22.53 -13.68 16.22
C MET A 248 22.64 -13.84 17.76
N TYR A 249 23.37 -12.96 18.44
CA TYR A 249 23.51 -12.96 19.90
C TYR A 249 22.64 -11.92 20.61
N GLN A 250 21.88 -11.13 19.86
CA GLN A 250 21.00 -10.12 20.48
C GLN A 250 19.83 -10.79 21.21
N PRO A 251 19.59 -10.45 22.49
CA PRO A 251 18.46 -11.04 23.25
C PRO A 251 17.10 -10.85 22.59
N ALA A 252 16.85 -9.67 21.99
CA ALA A 252 15.61 -9.38 21.30
C ALA A 252 15.42 -10.25 20.04
N TYR A 253 16.49 -10.53 19.29
CA TYR A 253 16.46 -11.44 18.15
C TYR A 253 16.15 -12.88 18.58
N LEU A 254 16.82 -13.37 19.63
CA LEU A 254 16.59 -14.72 20.16
C LEU A 254 15.16 -14.88 20.68
N GLN A 255 14.63 -13.88 21.41
CA GLN A 255 13.24 -13.88 21.86
C GLN A 255 12.24 -13.87 20.67
N ALA A 256 12.56 -13.16 19.60
CA ALA A 256 11.70 -13.15 18.40
C ALA A 256 11.69 -14.52 17.71
N LEU A 257 12.82 -15.25 17.69
CA LEU A 257 12.87 -16.61 17.15
C LEU A 257 11.99 -17.59 17.94
N ASP A 258 11.91 -17.44 19.27
CA ASP A 258 11.07 -18.28 20.14
C ASP A 258 9.57 -18.05 19.93
N LEU A 259 9.19 -16.94 19.30
CA LEU A 259 7.78 -16.61 18.94
C LEU A 259 7.36 -17.13 17.56
N LEU A 260 8.31 -17.58 16.75
CA LEU A 260 8.01 -18.15 15.43
C LEU A 260 7.46 -19.58 15.58
N PRO A 261 6.42 -19.95 14.81
CA PRO A 261 5.82 -21.30 14.87
C PRO A 261 6.77 -22.39 14.33
#